data_c1632f3da4c223a58c9c0b411a632f9e
#
_entry.id   c1632f3da4c223a58c9c0b411a632f9e
#
_cell.length_a   1.000
_cell.length_b   1.000
_cell.length_c   1.000
_cell.angle_alpha   90.00
_cell.angle_beta   90.00
_cell.angle_gamma   90.00
#
_symmetry.space_group_name_H-M   'P 1'
#
loop_
_entity.id
_entity.type
_entity.pdbx_description
1 polymer ?
#
loop_
_entity_poly.entity_id
_entity_poly.type
_entity_poly.pdbx_seq_one_letter_code
_entity_poly.pdbx_strand_id
1 'polypeptide(L)'
;MHYRSTVSHAVTILALCGIAVLSSVAGADIRLPSIIGDNMVLQAGDVAQIWGWADPCEVVSVNLSWQKKEWTVQPGGNGKWSFKTSAPDIGGPYEMTLKGKNTVTVKNILVGEVWVGSGQSNMEMAVRSAANAEQEIAAAAYPKIRLFAVARKATETPQDNCVG
;
A
#
# COMPACT_ATOMS: atom_id res chain seq x y z
N MET A 1 13.83 -88.26 -17.84
CA MET A 1 14.10 -87.08 -18.69
C MET A 1 13.26 -85.95 -18.16
N HIS A 2 13.79 -85.15 -17.17
CA HIS A 2 13.04 -84.09 -16.51
C HIS A 2 13.56 -82.75 -16.99
N TYR A 3 12.65 -81.99 -17.62
CA TYR A 3 12.91 -80.63 -18.06
C TYR A 3 12.46 -79.67 -16.95
N ARG A 4 13.39 -78.94 -16.31
CA ARG A 4 13.08 -77.87 -15.34
C ARG A 4 13.01 -76.55 -16.09
N SER A 5 11.83 -75.97 -16.06
CA SER A 5 11.56 -74.62 -16.50
C SER A 5 11.95 -73.62 -15.37
N THR A 6 12.91 -72.77 -15.67
CA THR A 6 13.28 -71.63 -14.80
C THR A 6 12.45 -70.39 -15.16
N VAL A 7 11.57 -69.97 -14.29
CA VAL A 7 10.78 -68.73 -14.42
C VAL A 7 11.65 -67.60 -13.91
N SER A 8 12.03 -66.71 -14.83
CA SER A 8 12.75 -65.47 -14.52
C SER A 8 11.77 -64.42 -14.09
N HIS A 9 11.86 -63.96 -12.84
CA HIS A 9 11.07 -62.83 -12.32
C HIS A 9 11.81 -61.53 -12.63
N ALA A 10 11.31 -60.81 -13.62
CA ALA A 10 11.75 -59.45 -13.88
C ALA A 10 11.08 -58.52 -12.87
N VAL A 11 11.86 -58.01 -11.96
CA VAL A 11 11.45 -56.96 -11.00
C VAL A 11 11.52 -55.61 -11.69
N THR A 12 10.34 -55.09 -12.07
CA THR A 12 10.23 -53.72 -12.64
C THR A 12 10.26 -52.71 -11.48
N ILE A 13 11.38 -52.03 -11.28
CA ILE A 13 11.47 -50.90 -10.33
C ILE A 13 10.86 -49.68 -10.99
N LEU A 14 9.69 -49.28 -10.56
CA LEU A 14 9.03 -48.02 -10.94
C LEU A 14 9.69 -46.90 -10.14
N ALA A 15 10.62 -46.16 -10.74
CA ALA A 15 11.17 -44.95 -10.18
C ALA A 15 10.11 -43.83 -10.23
N LEU A 16 9.42 -43.59 -9.10
CA LEU A 16 8.54 -42.42 -8.94
C LEU A 16 9.41 -41.17 -8.79
N CYS A 17 9.65 -40.48 -9.88
CA CYS A 17 10.32 -39.19 -9.89
C CYS A 17 9.34 -38.15 -9.32
N GLY A 18 9.43 -37.90 -8.00
CA GLY A 18 8.67 -36.85 -7.34
C GLY A 18 9.15 -35.46 -7.83
N ILE A 19 8.40 -34.86 -8.75
CA ILE A 19 8.60 -33.47 -9.15
C ILE A 19 8.13 -32.62 -7.95
N ALA A 20 9.08 -32.23 -7.09
CA ALA A 20 8.85 -31.18 -6.13
C ALA A 20 8.61 -29.87 -6.91
N VAL A 21 7.35 -29.50 -7.08
CA VAL A 21 6.98 -28.18 -7.57
C VAL A 21 7.38 -27.21 -6.46
N LEU A 22 8.58 -26.65 -6.58
CA LEU A 22 8.97 -25.47 -5.82
C LEU A 22 8.07 -24.32 -6.30
N SER A 23 6.92 -24.17 -5.64
CA SER A 23 6.13 -22.96 -5.77
C SER A 23 7.01 -21.81 -5.28
N SER A 24 7.62 -21.08 -6.21
CA SER A 24 8.22 -19.81 -5.90
C SER A 24 7.08 -18.92 -5.39
N VAL A 25 7.01 -18.75 -4.08
CA VAL A 25 6.17 -17.72 -3.49
C VAL A 25 6.74 -16.42 -4.01
N ALA A 26 6.10 -15.85 -5.03
CA ALA A 26 6.42 -14.51 -5.49
C ALA A 26 6.18 -13.58 -4.28
N GLY A 27 7.27 -13.21 -3.62
CA GLY A 27 7.21 -12.32 -2.48
C GLY A 27 6.58 -11.01 -2.92
N ALA A 28 5.57 -10.57 -2.19
CA ALA A 28 4.91 -9.31 -2.51
C ALA A 28 5.74 -8.16 -1.99
N ASP A 29 6.21 -7.29 -2.89
CA ASP A 29 6.86 -6.03 -2.52
C ASP A 29 5.98 -5.17 -1.63
N ILE A 30 6.60 -4.31 -0.83
CA ILE A 30 5.89 -3.29 -0.05
C ILE A 30 5.03 -2.46 -0.99
N ARG A 31 3.74 -2.38 -0.70
CA ARG A 31 2.76 -1.55 -1.42
C ARG A 31 1.98 -0.70 -0.43
N LEU A 32 1.70 0.52 -0.82
CA LEU A 32 0.88 1.47 -0.06
C LEU A 32 -0.47 1.68 -0.76
N PRO A 33 -1.54 2.03 -0.01
CA PRO A 33 -2.79 2.47 -0.62
C PRO A 33 -2.59 3.82 -1.30
N SER A 34 -3.41 4.13 -2.30
CA SER A 34 -3.25 5.35 -3.11
C SER A 34 -3.30 6.65 -2.30
N ILE A 35 -3.95 6.63 -1.14
CA ILE A 35 -4.02 7.80 -0.25
C ILE A 35 -2.72 8.04 0.53
N ILE A 36 -1.85 7.04 0.61
CA ILE A 36 -0.54 7.14 1.27
C ILE A 36 0.54 7.15 0.18
N GLY A 37 0.97 8.31 -0.20
CA GLY A 37 1.93 8.51 -1.27
C GLY A 37 2.54 9.91 -1.24
N ASP A 38 3.34 10.21 -2.25
CA ASP A 38 3.95 11.52 -2.39
C ASP A 38 2.89 12.64 -2.36
N ASN A 39 3.24 13.75 -1.71
CA ASN A 39 2.37 14.91 -1.53
C ASN A 39 1.16 14.69 -0.61
N MET A 40 1.07 13.61 0.15
CA MET A 40 0.00 13.41 1.12
C MET A 40 0.05 14.47 2.24
N VAL A 41 -1.09 14.62 2.93
CA VAL A 41 -1.21 15.47 4.12
C VAL A 41 -1.65 14.61 5.30
N LEU A 42 -0.98 14.76 6.45
CA LEU A 42 -1.40 14.18 7.72
C LEU A 42 -2.20 15.20 8.51
N GLN A 43 -3.26 14.76 9.18
CA GLN A 43 -4.04 15.62 10.08
C GLN A 43 -3.17 16.09 11.25
N ALA A 44 -3.14 17.39 11.46
CA ALA A 44 -2.41 18.00 12.57
C ALA A 44 -3.01 17.63 13.92
N GLY A 45 -2.16 17.41 14.91
CA GLY A 45 -2.57 17.16 16.31
C GLY A 45 -3.20 15.78 16.55
N ASP A 46 -3.17 14.89 15.57
CA ASP A 46 -3.79 13.57 15.64
C ASP A 46 -2.75 12.45 15.50
N VAL A 47 -3.22 11.23 15.70
CA VAL A 47 -2.46 10.01 15.51
C VAL A 47 -2.74 9.48 14.11
N ALA A 48 -1.76 9.61 13.22
CA ALA A 48 -1.85 9.08 11.88
C ALA A 48 -1.76 7.53 11.90
N GLN A 49 -2.68 6.87 11.22
CA GLN A 49 -2.59 5.46 10.94
C GLN A 49 -2.02 5.27 9.53
N ILE A 50 -0.90 4.57 9.44
CA ILE A 50 -0.24 4.21 8.19
C ILE A 50 -0.41 2.71 8.00
N TRP A 51 -0.75 2.29 6.78
CA TRP A 51 -0.95 0.86 6.46
C TRP A 51 -0.53 0.55 5.03
N GLY A 52 -0.39 -0.73 4.77
CA GLY A 52 -0.04 -1.24 3.45
C GLY A 52 0.00 -2.75 3.42
N TRP A 53 0.66 -3.27 2.41
CA TRP A 53 0.83 -4.70 2.19
C TRP A 53 2.30 -5.00 1.93
N ALA A 54 2.73 -6.20 2.32
CA ALA A 54 4.02 -6.79 2.02
C ALA A 54 3.90 -8.31 2.19
N ASP A 55 4.99 -9.04 1.97
CA ASP A 55 5.02 -10.48 2.20
C ASP A 55 4.74 -10.81 3.68
N PRO A 56 3.88 -11.79 4.00
CA PRO A 56 3.58 -12.17 5.39
C PRO A 56 4.79 -12.51 6.26
N CYS A 57 5.88 -12.97 5.67
CA CYS A 57 7.11 -13.30 6.39
C CYS A 57 8.16 -12.17 6.39
N GLU A 58 7.82 -11.01 5.84
CA GLU A 58 8.73 -9.90 5.71
C GLU A 58 8.65 -8.97 6.93
N VAL A 59 9.80 -8.52 7.39
CA VAL A 59 9.88 -7.42 8.37
C VAL A 59 10.09 -6.13 7.61
N VAL A 60 9.16 -5.19 7.74
CA VAL A 60 9.25 -3.87 7.13
C VAL A 60 9.75 -2.88 8.17
N SER A 61 10.90 -2.26 7.92
CA SER A 61 11.35 -1.14 8.73
C SER A 61 10.80 0.17 8.18
N VAL A 62 10.41 1.08 9.08
CA VAL A 62 9.82 2.38 8.75
C VAL A 62 10.62 3.47 9.43
N ASN A 63 11.16 4.37 8.62
CA ASN A 63 11.88 5.56 9.05
C ASN A 63 11.04 6.80 8.73
N LEU A 64 10.81 7.64 9.72
CA LEU A 64 10.06 8.88 9.64
C LEU A 64 11.01 10.04 9.85
N SER A 65 11.09 10.99 8.92
CA SER A 65 12.01 12.13 9.00
C SER A 65 11.78 13.03 10.23
N TRP A 66 10.61 12.95 10.85
CA TRP A 66 10.23 13.70 12.06
C TRP A 66 10.42 12.94 13.37
N GLN A 67 10.90 11.70 13.32
CA GLN A 67 11.17 10.89 14.51
C GLN A 67 12.52 10.23 14.40
N LYS A 68 13.27 10.20 15.51
CA LYS A 68 14.56 9.50 15.55
C LYS A 68 14.43 7.99 15.69
N LYS A 69 13.23 7.52 16.06
CA LYS A 69 12.95 6.09 16.27
C LYS A 69 12.63 5.44 14.93
N GLU A 70 13.30 4.35 14.63
CA GLU A 70 12.91 3.43 13.58
C GLU A 70 11.79 2.50 14.10
N TRP A 71 10.79 2.30 13.28
CA TRP A 71 9.68 1.39 13.55
C TRP A 71 9.87 0.12 12.75
N THR A 72 9.44 -1.00 13.30
CA THR A 72 9.35 -2.25 12.57
C THR A 72 7.92 -2.76 12.62
N VAL A 73 7.41 -3.20 11.48
CA VAL A 73 6.11 -3.82 11.35
C VAL A 73 6.24 -5.16 10.65
N GLN A 74 5.41 -6.10 11.06
CA GLN A 74 5.34 -7.41 10.43
C GLN A 74 3.94 -7.61 9.87
N PRO A 75 3.80 -7.89 8.57
CA PRO A 75 2.52 -8.21 7.96
C PRO A 75 1.88 -9.43 8.59
N GLY A 76 0.57 -9.39 8.73
CA GLY A 76 -0.21 -10.57 9.11
C GLY A 76 -0.24 -11.62 8.00
N GLY A 77 -0.91 -12.76 8.23
CA GLY A 77 -1.04 -13.85 7.25
C GLY A 77 -1.71 -13.44 5.92
N ASN A 78 -2.45 -12.34 5.91
CA ASN A 78 -3.05 -11.74 4.71
C ASN A 78 -2.15 -10.69 4.02
N GLY A 79 -0.90 -10.56 4.46
CA GLY A 79 0.05 -9.59 3.95
C GLY A 79 -0.19 -8.14 4.37
N LYS A 80 -1.21 -7.84 5.17
CA LYS A 80 -1.49 -6.49 5.67
C LYS A 80 -0.64 -6.14 6.89
N TRP A 81 -0.18 -4.90 6.94
CA TRP A 81 0.46 -4.30 8.10
C TRP A 81 -0.11 -2.91 8.36
N SER A 82 -0.01 -2.46 9.58
CA SER A 82 -0.31 -1.08 9.97
C SER A 82 0.45 -0.68 11.21
N PHE A 83 0.70 0.61 11.37
CA PHE A 83 1.19 1.20 12.61
C PHE A 83 0.59 2.58 12.83
N LYS A 84 0.67 3.05 14.05
CA LYS A 84 0.21 4.39 14.44
C LYS A 84 1.40 5.24 14.84
N THR A 85 1.41 6.49 14.40
CA THR A 85 2.42 7.47 14.74
C THR A 85 1.78 8.83 14.98
N SER A 86 2.30 9.59 15.97
CA SER A 86 1.88 10.97 16.12
C SER A 86 2.34 11.79 14.92
N ALA A 87 1.44 12.61 14.40
CA ALA A 87 1.81 13.59 13.41
C ALA A 87 2.82 14.59 14.02
N PRO A 88 3.81 15.06 13.25
CA PRO A 88 4.69 16.13 13.70
C PRO A 88 3.95 17.48 13.75
N ASP A 89 4.67 18.54 14.08
CA ASP A 89 4.12 19.90 14.04
C ASP A 89 3.65 20.28 12.64
N ILE A 90 2.67 21.19 12.57
CA ILE A 90 2.17 21.73 11.29
C ILE A 90 3.34 22.22 10.43
N GLY A 91 3.37 21.81 9.20
CA GLY A 91 4.43 22.20 8.25
C GLY A 91 4.87 21.05 7.34
N GLY A 92 6.17 20.96 7.16
CA GLY A 92 6.83 20.04 6.22
C GLY A 92 7.74 20.81 5.25
N PRO A 93 8.27 20.17 4.20
CA PRO A 93 7.97 18.78 3.82
C PRO A 93 8.68 17.75 4.71
N TYR A 94 7.96 16.69 5.01
CA TYR A 94 8.48 15.51 5.68
C TYR A 94 8.61 14.33 4.70
N GLU A 95 9.33 13.30 5.13
CA GLU A 95 9.57 12.10 4.34
C GLU A 95 9.37 10.84 5.19
N MET A 96 8.88 9.77 4.58
CA MET A 96 8.77 8.45 5.18
C MET A 96 9.42 7.43 4.25
N THR A 97 10.32 6.61 4.79
CA THR A 97 10.97 5.53 4.04
C THR A 97 10.62 4.18 4.67
N LEU A 98 10.13 3.27 3.85
CA LEU A 98 9.84 1.90 4.21
C LEU A 98 10.84 0.98 3.51
N LYS A 99 11.46 0.06 4.25
CA LYS A 99 12.45 -0.88 3.72
C LYS A 99 12.07 -2.30 4.09
N GLY A 100 12.06 -3.15 3.12
CA GLY A 100 11.90 -4.59 3.18
C GLY A 100 12.63 -5.21 2.00
N LYS A 101 12.00 -6.09 1.23
CA LYS A 101 12.55 -6.61 -0.02
C LYS A 101 12.77 -5.52 -1.06
N ASN A 102 11.87 -4.55 -1.10
CA ASN A 102 12.02 -3.30 -1.84
C ASN A 102 12.11 -2.11 -0.88
N THR A 103 12.36 -0.93 -1.43
CA THR A 103 12.32 0.32 -0.68
C THR A 103 11.29 1.24 -1.31
N VAL A 104 10.38 1.74 -0.48
CA VAL A 104 9.38 2.73 -0.85
C VAL A 104 9.65 4.01 -0.06
N THR A 105 9.80 5.14 -0.76
CA THR A 105 9.97 6.45 -0.13
C THR A 105 8.81 7.34 -0.51
N VAL A 106 8.11 7.86 0.51
CA VAL A 106 7.03 8.83 0.36
C VAL A 106 7.58 10.21 0.70
N LYS A 107 7.50 11.12 -0.25
CA LYS A 107 8.12 12.45 -0.19
C LYS A 107 7.08 13.56 -0.12
N ASN A 108 7.56 14.74 0.31
CA ASN A 108 6.76 15.96 0.35
C ASN A 108 5.46 15.81 1.18
N ILE A 109 5.56 15.11 2.30
CA ILE A 109 4.46 14.97 3.25
C ILE A 109 4.27 16.30 3.98
N LEU A 110 3.06 16.81 4.02
CA LEU A 110 2.69 17.97 4.82
C LEU A 110 1.87 17.54 6.04
N VAL A 111 1.86 18.39 7.06
CA VAL A 111 0.99 18.29 8.23
C VAL A 111 0.14 19.55 8.30
N GLY A 112 -1.16 19.37 8.37
CA GLY A 112 -2.12 20.46 8.39
C GLY A 112 -3.54 19.95 8.56
N GLU A 113 -4.52 20.73 8.12
CA GLU A 113 -5.93 20.35 8.18
C GLU A 113 -6.31 19.43 7.01
N VAL A 114 -7.01 18.34 7.32
CA VAL A 114 -7.53 17.40 6.32
C VAL A 114 -9.06 17.49 6.28
N TRP A 115 -9.60 17.83 5.13
CA TRP A 115 -11.04 17.95 4.90
C TRP A 115 -11.55 16.81 4.04
N VAL A 116 -12.67 16.22 4.42
CA VAL A 116 -13.39 15.24 3.60
C VAL A 116 -14.61 15.90 3.00
N GLY A 117 -14.59 16.10 1.69
CA GLY A 117 -15.72 16.60 0.92
C GLY A 117 -16.52 15.42 0.36
N SER A 118 -17.77 15.28 0.78
CA SER A 118 -18.68 14.25 0.28
C SER A 118 -20.09 14.80 0.12
N GLY A 119 -20.90 14.20 -0.74
CA GLY A 119 -22.29 14.63 -0.95
C GLY A 119 -22.86 14.11 -2.25
N GLN A 120 -23.73 14.93 -2.85
CA GLN A 120 -24.41 14.63 -4.11
C GLN A 120 -23.80 15.43 -5.27
N SER A 121 -24.57 15.64 -6.35
CA SER A 121 -24.14 16.30 -7.57
C SER A 121 -23.49 17.69 -7.36
N ASN A 122 -23.89 18.43 -6.32
CA ASN A 122 -23.27 19.73 -6.02
C ASN A 122 -21.79 19.61 -5.61
N MET A 123 -21.37 18.47 -5.10
CA MET A 123 -19.95 18.23 -4.80
C MET A 123 -19.09 18.03 -6.05
N GLU A 124 -19.72 17.92 -7.21
CA GLU A 124 -19.04 17.82 -8.51
C GLU A 124 -18.93 19.15 -9.23
N MET A 125 -19.51 20.21 -8.65
CA MET A 125 -19.45 21.53 -9.25
C MET A 125 -18.01 22.02 -9.30
N ALA A 126 -17.51 22.16 -10.51
CA ALA A 126 -16.15 22.68 -10.71
C ALA A 126 -16.15 24.21 -10.58
N VAL A 127 -15.02 24.78 -10.17
CA VAL A 127 -14.82 26.25 -10.05
C VAL A 127 -15.20 26.98 -11.33
N ARG A 128 -14.97 26.39 -12.51
CA ARG A 128 -15.40 26.98 -13.79
C ARG A 128 -16.90 27.29 -13.93
N SER A 129 -17.72 26.67 -13.06
CA SER A 129 -19.18 26.89 -13.04
C SER A 129 -19.60 27.81 -11.90
N ALA A 130 -18.67 28.34 -11.12
CA ALA A 130 -18.93 29.29 -10.04
C ALA A 130 -18.92 30.75 -10.53
N ALA A 131 -19.42 31.66 -9.69
CA ALA A 131 -19.27 33.08 -9.94
C ALA A 131 -17.77 33.47 -9.91
N ASN A 132 -17.39 34.41 -10.76
CA ASN A 132 -16.02 34.91 -10.89
C ASN A 132 -14.96 33.82 -11.19
N ALA A 133 -15.35 32.75 -11.87
CA ALA A 133 -14.55 31.57 -12.14
C ALA A 133 -13.15 31.89 -12.73
N GLU A 134 -13.07 32.77 -13.70
CA GLU A 134 -11.81 33.14 -14.35
C GLU A 134 -10.84 33.79 -13.36
N GLN A 135 -11.32 34.68 -12.50
CA GLN A 135 -10.53 35.35 -11.48
C GLN A 135 -10.04 34.37 -10.41
N GLU A 136 -10.96 33.50 -9.94
CA GLU A 136 -10.61 32.47 -8.94
C GLU A 136 -9.58 31.46 -9.47
N ILE A 137 -9.73 31.01 -10.72
CA ILE A 137 -8.77 30.10 -11.35
C ILE A 137 -7.40 30.80 -11.52
N ALA A 138 -7.38 32.06 -11.96
CA ALA A 138 -6.14 32.79 -12.13
C ALA A 138 -5.40 33.06 -10.80
N ALA A 139 -6.16 33.21 -9.70
CA ALA A 139 -5.62 33.43 -8.37
C ALA A 139 -5.25 32.13 -7.62
N ALA A 140 -5.63 30.95 -8.14
CA ALA A 140 -5.51 29.65 -7.45
C ALA A 140 -4.06 29.10 -7.42
N ALA A 141 -3.13 29.87 -6.86
CA ALA A 141 -1.73 29.47 -6.67
C ALA A 141 -1.46 29.10 -5.20
N TYR A 142 -2.03 27.98 -4.74
CA TYR A 142 -1.92 27.50 -3.36
C TYR A 142 -1.07 26.22 -3.26
N PRO A 143 0.27 26.31 -3.29
CA PRO A 143 1.15 25.14 -3.37
C PRO A 143 1.09 24.21 -2.13
N LYS A 144 0.50 24.66 -1.03
CA LYS A 144 0.31 23.87 0.19
C LYS A 144 -1.06 23.16 0.24
N ILE A 145 -2.00 23.49 -0.65
CA ILE A 145 -3.27 22.77 -0.76
C ILE A 145 -3.05 21.54 -1.63
N ARG A 146 -3.46 20.38 -1.11
CA ARG A 146 -3.39 19.10 -1.80
C ARG A 146 -4.80 18.58 -2.02
N LEU A 147 -5.06 18.09 -3.22
CA LEU A 147 -6.34 17.52 -3.59
C LEU A 147 -6.18 16.03 -3.89
N PHE A 148 -7.05 15.21 -3.34
CA PHE A 148 -7.16 13.80 -3.65
C PHE A 148 -8.62 13.51 -4.04
N ALA A 149 -8.85 13.22 -5.30
CA ALA A 149 -10.18 12.94 -5.81
C ALA A 149 -10.42 11.44 -5.89
N VAL A 150 -11.24 10.90 -4.99
CA VAL A 150 -11.58 9.48 -5.00
C VAL A 150 -12.38 9.14 -6.26
N ALA A 151 -11.91 8.15 -7.01
CA ALA A 151 -12.63 7.66 -8.19
C ALA A 151 -13.98 7.05 -7.78
N ARG A 152 -15.01 7.32 -8.58
CA ARG A 152 -16.36 6.79 -8.33
C ARG A 152 -16.38 5.29 -8.63
N LYS A 153 -16.53 4.51 -7.59
CA LYS A 153 -16.67 3.06 -7.69
C LYS A 153 -17.62 2.57 -6.60
N ALA A 154 -18.79 2.13 -6.99
CA ALA A 154 -19.69 1.46 -6.06
C ALA A 154 -19.12 0.08 -5.71
N THR A 155 -19.12 -0.27 -4.44
CA THR A 155 -18.71 -1.58 -3.93
C THR A 155 -19.69 -2.04 -2.86
N GLU A 156 -19.96 -3.32 -2.79
CA GLU A 156 -20.84 -3.91 -1.77
C GLU A 156 -20.17 -4.05 -0.40
N THR A 157 -18.85 -4.02 -0.37
CA THR A 157 -18.05 -4.16 0.85
C THR A 157 -17.06 -3.02 0.99
N PRO A 158 -16.70 -2.63 2.23
CA PRO A 158 -15.64 -1.68 2.49
C PRO A 158 -14.33 -2.08 1.81
N GLN A 159 -13.64 -1.12 1.26
CA GLN A 159 -12.36 -1.34 0.57
C GLN A 159 -11.21 -0.79 1.40
N ASP A 160 -10.07 -1.47 1.36
CA ASP A 160 -8.84 -1.05 2.04
C ASP A 160 -8.00 -0.08 1.20
N ASN A 161 -8.37 0.13 -0.04
CA ASN A 161 -7.73 1.05 -0.96
C ASN A 161 -8.78 1.72 -1.84
N CYS A 162 -8.49 2.94 -2.23
CA CYS A 162 -9.27 3.68 -3.22
C CYS A 162 -8.34 4.10 -4.37
N VAL A 163 -8.91 4.36 -5.53
CA VAL A 163 -8.20 4.95 -6.65
C VAL A 163 -8.50 6.45 -6.64
N GLY A 164 -7.49 7.27 -6.81
CA GLY A 164 -7.58 8.71 -6.85
C GLY A 164 -6.57 9.32 -7.80
#